data_47d16f225b4db1e4cfece913a46f432e
#
_entry.id   47d16f225b4db1e4cfece913a46f432e
#
_cell.length_a   1.000
_cell.length_b   1.000
_cell.length_c   1.000
_cell.angle_alpha   90.00
_cell.angle_beta   90.00
_cell.angle_gamma   90.00
#
_symmetry.space_group_name_H-M   'P 1'
#
loop_
_entity.id
_entity.type
_entity.pdbx_description
1 polymer ?
#
loop_
_entity_poly.entity_id
_entity_poly.type
_entity_poly.pdbx_seq_one_letter_code
_entity_poly.pdbx_strand_id
1 'polypeptide(L)'
;RSLQAGEKNMSGGRLYSYSLSRLIPDFATSAPLERLITQERISLLSDESAVTLDYHHPPQAPHTASYSVLRSRFDPWLLAQAEAAGTQCLLGVNVDALIDDRSGCICGVKMGEEALYAHWVVVAEGANTLLAEKHQLVAKPSPHTMAVGVKEILALPEQTLEDRFTLLPQQGCAWMFAGACTHGIVGGGFIYTNRNSLSLGVVCNLSSLNDTKQSLPQIMDDFRQHPVIAPIIKNSERLEYSAHLIPEDITHSPRSVYGAGYLLIGDAAGYCVNTGYTVRGMDLAVLSAQAAAQTIISAWQKQDFSSSSLSGYHAALKETSLLSLMHRYRHIPEMQLKMPRLFDHYPQLAANFMHDLFTLNETPPPPLRSLLWKYAKRSGITKLLKDLVRGGKSL
;
A
#
# COMPACT_ATOMS: atom_id res chain seq x y z
N ARG A 1 2.75 11.50 19.05
CA ARG A 1 2.83 12.79 18.36
C ARG A 1 1.45 13.32 17.93
N SER A 2 0.49 12.44 17.66
CA SER A 2 -0.92 12.80 17.41
C SER A 2 -1.73 12.70 18.69
N LEU A 3 -2.76 13.54 18.82
CA LEU A 3 -3.68 13.52 19.98
C LEU A 3 -4.69 12.35 19.88
N GLN A 4 -4.91 11.84 18.65
CA GLN A 4 -5.74 10.67 18.40
C GLN A 4 -4.99 9.66 17.52
N ALA A 5 -5.24 8.37 17.72
CA ALA A 5 -4.74 7.35 16.84
C ALA A 5 -5.32 7.53 15.42
N GLY A 6 -4.50 7.34 14.39
CA GLY A 6 -4.92 7.49 12.99
C GLY A 6 -5.01 8.92 12.45
N GLU A 7 -4.97 9.95 13.31
CA GLU A 7 -5.13 11.36 12.91
C GLU A 7 -4.14 11.83 11.82
N LYS A 8 -2.91 11.32 11.85
CA LYS A 8 -1.86 11.66 10.87
C LYS A 8 -1.63 10.58 9.83
N ASN A 9 -2.41 9.52 9.87
CA ASN A 9 -2.32 8.46 8.87
C ASN A 9 -3.19 8.81 7.66
N MET A 10 -2.72 8.43 6.48
CA MET A 10 -3.51 8.53 5.26
C MET A 10 -4.76 7.65 5.41
N SER A 11 -5.94 8.27 5.55
CA SER A 11 -7.21 7.58 5.69
C SER A 11 -7.62 6.87 4.40
N GLY A 12 -8.51 5.89 4.49
CA GLY A 12 -8.98 5.11 3.34
C GLY A 12 -7.92 4.15 2.77
N GLY A 13 -8.06 2.89 3.07
CA GLY A 13 -7.17 1.84 2.59
C GLY A 13 -7.89 0.52 2.42
N ARG A 14 -7.17 -0.47 1.90
CA ARG A 14 -7.65 -1.85 1.80
C ARG A 14 -6.95 -2.71 2.84
N LEU A 15 -7.71 -3.32 3.71
CA LEU A 15 -7.24 -4.28 4.73
C LEU A 15 -7.45 -5.70 4.23
N TYR A 16 -6.38 -6.46 4.06
CA TYR A 16 -6.42 -7.91 3.89
C TYR A 16 -6.50 -8.55 5.27
N SER A 17 -7.60 -9.21 5.58
CA SER A 17 -8.01 -9.53 6.95
C SER A 17 -7.34 -10.76 7.56
N TYR A 18 -6.70 -11.61 6.77
CA TYR A 18 -6.17 -12.90 7.21
C TYR A 18 -5.18 -12.82 8.40
N SER A 19 -4.42 -11.73 8.49
CA SER A 19 -3.49 -11.52 9.62
C SER A 19 -4.23 -11.02 10.86
N LEU A 20 -5.16 -10.07 10.69
CA LEU A 20 -5.94 -9.51 11.79
C LEU A 20 -6.88 -10.55 12.40
N SER A 21 -7.51 -11.40 11.59
CA SER A 21 -8.44 -12.45 12.06
C SER A 21 -7.79 -13.47 13.01
N ARG A 22 -6.48 -13.62 12.97
CA ARG A 22 -5.73 -14.46 13.91
C ARG A 22 -5.56 -13.82 15.30
N LEU A 23 -5.50 -12.50 15.35
CA LEU A 23 -5.35 -11.73 16.58
C LEU A 23 -6.70 -11.40 17.22
N ILE A 24 -7.67 -11.02 16.40
CA ILE A 24 -9.02 -10.59 16.81
C ILE A 24 -10.01 -11.37 15.94
N PRO A 25 -10.41 -12.60 16.36
CA PRO A 25 -11.27 -13.46 15.53
C PRO A 25 -12.63 -12.86 15.19
N ASP A 26 -13.18 -12.02 16.04
CA ASP A 26 -14.48 -11.32 15.88
C ASP A 26 -14.36 -9.94 15.24
N PHE A 27 -13.20 -9.59 14.68
CA PHE A 27 -12.95 -8.27 14.08
C PHE A 27 -14.02 -7.88 13.06
N ALA A 28 -14.59 -8.84 12.32
CA ALA A 28 -15.56 -8.58 11.26
C ALA A 28 -16.87 -7.96 11.78
N THR A 29 -17.20 -8.16 13.06
CA THR A 29 -18.37 -7.61 13.71
C THR A 29 -18.04 -6.43 14.63
N SER A 30 -16.82 -6.36 15.15
CA SER A 30 -16.40 -5.36 16.15
C SER A 30 -15.64 -4.18 15.52
N ALA A 31 -14.91 -4.40 14.43
CA ALA A 31 -14.11 -3.34 13.78
C ALA A 31 -14.99 -2.40 12.92
N PRO A 32 -14.65 -1.11 12.85
CA PRO A 32 -15.32 -0.14 11.99
C PRO A 32 -14.91 -0.29 10.53
N LEU A 33 -15.27 -1.44 9.93
CA LEU A 33 -15.05 -1.73 8.53
C LEU A 33 -16.01 -0.92 7.65
N GLU A 34 -15.57 -0.56 6.46
CA GLU A 34 -16.39 0.19 5.52
C GLU A 34 -17.17 -0.73 4.59
N ARG A 35 -16.53 -1.39 3.62
CA ARG A 35 -17.19 -2.32 2.69
C ARG A 35 -16.36 -3.59 2.50
N LEU A 36 -17.04 -4.72 2.36
CA LEU A 36 -16.44 -5.98 1.93
C LEU A 36 -16.11 -5.89 0.44
N ILE A 37 -14.86 -6.04 0.06
CA ILE A 37 -14.47 -6.02 -1.35
C ILE A 37 -14.92 -7.32 -2.03
N THR A 38 -15.75 -7.18 -3.06
CA THR A 38 -16.27 -8.25 -3.91
C THR A 38 -16.08 -7.97 -5.40
N GLN A 39 -15.51 -6.79 -5.72
CA GLN A 39 -15.24 -6.38 -7.08
C GLN A 39 -13.81 -5.85 -7.19
N GLU A 40 -13.08 -6.39 -8.14
CA GLU A 40 -11.71 -6.01 -8.46
C GLU A 40 -11.67 -5.44 -9.88
N ARG A 41 -11.20 -4.21 -10.04
CA ARG A 41 -11.02 -3.58 -11.35
C ARG A 41 -9.57 -3.21 -11.58
N ILE A 42 -9.09 -3.44 -12.80
CA ILE A 42 -7.78 -2.99 -13.25
C ILE A 42 -7.98 -2.27 -14.57
N SER A 43 -7.53 -1.02 -14.68
CA SER A 43 -7.66 -0.21 -15.89
C SER A 43 -6.33 0.28 -16.40
N LEU A 44 -6.19 0.22 -17.71
CA LEU A 44 -5.20 0.95 -18.46
C LEU A 44 -5.85 2.24 -18.97
N LEU A 45 -5.38 3.39 -18.46
CA LEU A 45 -5.87 4.72 -18.86
C LEU A 45 -4.99 5.28 -19.97
N SER A 46 -5.59 5.63 -21.11
CA SER A 46 -5.03 6.60 -22.05
C SER A 46 -5.48 8.01 -21.66
N ASP A 47 -5.21 9.01 -22.47
CA ASP A 47 -5.56 10.39 -22.15
C ASP A 47 -7.09 10.64 -22.04
N GLU A 48 -7.91 9.89 -22.79
CA GLU A 48 -9.37 10.12 -22.86
C GLU A 48 -10.20 8.85 -22.63
N SER A 49 -9.59 7.67 -22.54
CA SER A 49 -10.31 6.40 -22.47
C SER A 49 -9.67 5.40 -21.51
N ALA A 50 -10.38 4.30 -21.23
CA ALA A 50 -9.89 3.20 -20.40
C ALA A 50 -10.17 1.85 -21.02
N VAL A 51 -9.23 0.93 -20.87
CA VAL A 51 -9.48 -0.51 -21.05
C VAL A 51 -9.48 -1.14 -19.67
N THR A 52 -10.61 -1.70 -19.26
CA THR A 52 -10.84 -2.19 -17.90
C THR A 52 -11.09 -3.69 -17.89
N LEU A 53 -10.38 -4.40 -17.01
CA LEU A 53 -10.73 -5.74 -16.56
C LEU A 53 -11.55 -5.59 -15.29
N ASP A 54 -12.77 -6.14 -15.29
CA ASP A 54 -13.70 -6.11 -14.15
C ASP A 54 -13.99 -7.54 -13.70
N TYR A 55 -13.73 -7.84 -12.43
CA TYR A 55 -13.92 -9.15 -11.83
C TYR A 55 -14.80 -9.05 -10.60
N HIS A 56 -15.97 -9.71 -10.67
CA HIS A 56 -16.89 -9.87 -9.56
C HIS A 56 -16.72 -11.26 -8.94
N HIS A 57 -16.64 -11.32 -7.64
CA HIS A 57 -16.55 -12.58 -6.91
C HIS A 57 -17.55 -12.61 -5.74
N PRO A 58 -18.00 -13.81 -5.32
CA PRO A 58 -18.86 -13.92 -4.16
C PRO A 58 -18.17 -13.42 -2.90
N PRO A 59 -18.94 -12.98 -1.88
CA PRO A 59 -18.39 -12.65 -0.57
C PRO A 59 -17.47 -13.76 -0.03
N GLN A 60 -16.27 -13.39 0.39
CA GLN A 60 -15.33 -14.33 0.98
C GLN A 60 -15.54 -14.41 2.50
N ALA A 61 -15.11 -15.52 3.09
CA ALA A 61 -15.13 -15.66 4.55
C ALA A 61 -14.26 -14.58 5.22
N PRO A 62 -14.62 -14.09 6.42
CA PRO A 62 -13.91 -12.98 7.07
C PRO A 62 -12.39 -13.14 7.14
N HIS A 63 -11.88 -14.36 7.33
CA HIS A 63 -10.44 -14.64 7.44
C HIS A 63 -9.69 -14.64 6.10
N THR A 64 -10.38 -14.61 4.96
CA THR A 64 -9.78 -14.54 3.61
C THR A 64 -10.18 -13.28 2.85
N ALA A 65 -11.15 -12.57 3.38
CA ALA A 65 -11.71 -11.37 2.75
C ALA A 65 -10.75 -10.17 2.81
N SER A 66 -11.09 -9.13 2.09
CA SER A 66 -10.52 -7.81 2.28
C SER A 66 -11.62 -6.77 2.40
N TYR A 67 -11.32 -5.71 3.11
CA TYR A 67 -12.27 -4.65 3.41
C TYR A 67 -11.65 -3.29 3.12
N SER A 68 -12.45 -2.34 2.69
CA SER A 68 -12.05 -0.95 2.78
C SER A 68 -12.18 -0.48 4.22
N VAL A 69 -11.26 0.38 4.63
CA VAL A 69 -11.20 0.93 5.99
C VAL A 69 -10.79 2.40 5.94
N LEU A 70 -11.35 3.21 6.84
CA LEU A 70 -10.88 4.56 7.12
C LEU A 70 -9.97 4.51 8.35
N ARG A 71 -8.67 4.82 8.18
CA ARG A 71 -7.67 4.75 9.26
C ARG A 71 -8.03 5.67 10.44
N SER A 72 -8.69 6.79 10.17
CA SER A 72 -9.23 7.70 11.18
C SER A 72 -10.26 7.05 12.13
N ARG A 73 -10.89 5.94 11.72
CA ARG A 73 -11.81 5.15 12.55
C ARG A 73 -11.21 3.83 13.01
N PHE A 74 -10.49 3.17 12.10
CA PHE A 74 -9.91 1.85 12.36
C PHE A 74 -8.78 1.89 13.39
N ASP A 75 -7.88 2.88 13.30
CA ASP A 75 -6.75 2.98 14.22
C ASP A 75 -7.17 3.26 15.68
N PRO A 76 -8.16 4.16 15.97
CA PRO A 76 -8.69 4.32 17.31
C PRO A 76 -9.32 3.03 17.87
N TRP A 77 -10.05 2.28 17.03
CA TRP A 77 -10.60 0.99 17.44
C TRP A 77 -9.50 -0.01 17.81
N LEU A 78 -8.44 -0.10 16.97
CA LEU A 78 -7.33 -1.01 17.23
C LEU A 78 -6.55 -0.60 18.51
N LEU A 79 -6.39 0.71 18.74
CA LEU A 79 -5.81 1.23 19.97
C LEU A 79 -6.63 0.82 21.21
N ALA A 80 -7.97 0.95 21.14
CA ALA A 80 -8.84 0.53 22.22
C ALA A 80 -8.75 -0.97 22.53
N GLN A 81 -8.52 -1.83 21.50
CA GLN A 81 -8.25 -3.25 21.72
C GLN A 81 -6.94 -3.47 22.48
N ALA A 82 -5.90 -2.70 22.16
CA ALA A 82 -4.61 -2.77 22.87
C ALA A 82 -4.75 -2.31 24.34
N GLU A 83 -5.49 -1.21 24.59
CA GLU A 83 -5.76 -0.71 25.94
C GLU A 83 -6.58 -1.72 26.75
N ALA A 84 -7.61 -2.33 26.16
CA ALA A 84 -8.39 -3.39 26.79
C ALA A 84 -7.54 -4.62 27.16
N ALA A 85 -6.46 -4.87 26.40
CA ALA A 85 -5.47 -5.90 26.70
C ALA A 85 -4.41 -5.47 27.74
N GLY A 86 -4.51 -4.26 28.31
CA GLY A 86 -3.62 -3.75 29.36
C GLY A 86 -2.46 -2.90 28.87
N THR A 87 -2.40 -2.52 27.60
CA THR A 87 -1.37 -1.63 27.08
C THR A 87 -1.62 -0.19 27.56
N GLN A 88 -0.57 0.49 28.02
CA GLN A 88 -0.62 1.92 28.33
C GLN A 88 -0.30 2.73 27.06
N CYS A 89 -1.22 3.59 26.65
CA CYS A 89 -1.09 4.39 25.45
C CYS A 89 -0.79 5.85 25.79
N LEU A 90 0.35 6.37 25.34
CA LEU A 90 0.77 7.75 25.52
C LEU A 90 0.56 8.52 24.19
N LEU A 91 -0.58 9.20 24.09
CA LEU A 91 -0.92 10.03 22.95
C LEU A 91 -0.35 11.45 23.10
N GLY A 92 -0.14 12.15 21.98
CA GLY A 92 0.39 13.52 21.99
C GLY A 92 1.90 13.62 22.27
N VAL A 93 2.57 12.53 22.61
CA VAL A 93 3.99 12.51 22.95
C VAL A 93 4.86 12.29 21.71
N ASN A 94 5.94 13.03 21.57
CA ASN A 94 6.96 12.84 20.56
C ASN A 94 8.16 12.08 21.15
N VAL A 95 8.53 10.97 20.53
CA VAL A 95 9.78 10.28 20.87
C VAL A 95 10.90 10.90 20.04
N ASP A 96 11.91 11.46 20.71
CA ASP A 96 12.97 12.25 20.10
C ASP A 96 14.24 11.45 19.87
N ALA A 97 14.47 10.41 20.68
CA ALA A 97 15.64 9.55 20.58
C ALA A 97 15.38 8.17 21.23
N LEU A 98 16.15 7.18 20.82
CA LEU A 98 16.36 5.95 21.57
C LEU A 98 17.43 6.18 22.64
N ILE A 99 17.39 5.44 23.72
CA ILE A 99 18.37 5.47 24.79
C ILE A 99 19.20 4.19 24.72
N ASP A 100 20.51 4.34 24.62
CA ASP A 100 21.47 3.26 24.68
C ASP A 100 22.06 3.16 26.09
N ASP A 101 22.28 1.95 26.58
CA ASP A 101 23.09 1.71 27.76
C ASP A 101 24.60 1.79 27.45
N ARG A 102 25.43 1.59 28.44
CA ARG A 102 26.91 1.62 28.27
C ARG A 102 27.46 0.52 27.34
N SER A 103 26.70 -0.50 27.06
CA SER A 103 27.06 -1.59 26.14
C SER A 103 26.58 -1.36 24.69
N GLY A 104 25.82 -0.28 24.44
CA GLY A 104 25.17 0.00 23.16
C GLY A 104 23.88 -0.77 22.95
N CYS A 105 23.27 -1.30 24.03
CA CYS A 105 21.97 -1.93 23.98
C CYS A 105 20.87 -0.88 24.14
N ILE A 106 19.89 -0.87 23.25
CA ILE A 106 18.73 0.03 23.35
C ILE A 106 17.88 -0.40 24.55
N CYS A 107 17.71 0.51 25.52
CA CYS A 107 17.05 0.25 26.78
C CYS A 107 15.95 1.26 27.10
N GLY A 108 15.53 2.11 26.15
CA GLY A 108 14.48 3.09 26.40
C GLY A 108 14.30 4.10 25.29
N VAL A 109 13.46 5.09 25.55
CA VAL A 109 13.15 6.22 24.67
C VAL A 109 13.20 7.53 25.41
N LYS A 110 13.62 8.60 24.71
CA LYS A 110 13.62 9.97 25.24
C LYS A 110 12.47 10.78 24.63
N MET A 111 11.80 11.56 25.48
CA MET A 111 10.64 12.40 25.13
C MET A 111 10.85 13.79 25.76
N GLY A 112 11.49 14.71 25.04
CA GLY A 112 11.93 15.99 25.61
C GLY A 112 12.96 15.77 26.73
N GLU A 113 12.64 16.20 27.95
CA GLU A 113 13.48 15.97 29.15
C GLU A 113 13.17 14.66 29.87
N GLU A 114 12.09 13.97 29.51
CA GLU A 114 11.68 12.72 30.13
C GLU A 114 12.29 11.51 29.44
N ALA A 115 12.49 10.43 30.20
CA ALA A 115 12.98 9.15 29.71
C ALA A 115 12.08 8.01 30.20
N LEU A 116 11.78 7.10 29.30
CA LEU A 116 11.08 5.86 29.60
C LEU A 116 11.99 4.68 29.30
N TYR A 117 12.27 3.87 30.32
CA TYR A 117 13.14 2.70 30.19
C TYR A 117 12.33 1.43 30.01
N ALA A 118 12.86 0.50 29.23
CA ALA A 118 12.26 -0.79 28.93
C ALA A 118 13.34 -1.84 28.66
N HIS A 119 13.00 -3.13 28.79
CA HIS A 119 13.90 -4.21 28.39
C HIS A 119 14.13 -4.25 26.87
N TRP A 120 13.10 -3.90 26.11
CA TRP A 120 13.14 -3.87 24.64
C TRP A 120 12.30 -2.71 24.09
N VAL A 121 12.70 -2.20 22.96
CA VAL A 121 11.99 -1.15 22.24
C VAL A 121 11.55 -1.68 20.86
N VAL A 122 10.25 -1.62 20.56
CA VAL A 122 9.71 -1.95 19.24
C VAL A 122 9.49 -0.67 18.47
N VAL A 123 10.24 -0.46 17.39
CA VAL A 123 10.15 0.72 16.53
C VAL A 123 9.12 0.46 15.42
N ALA A 124 8.00 1.18 15.47
CA ALA A 124 6.86 1.06 14.57
C ALA A 124 6.46 2.43 13.98
N GLU A 125 7.44 3.26 13.65
CA GLU A 125 7.25 4.66 13.23
C GLU A 125 6.73 4.83 11.78
N GLY A 126 6.50 3.73 11.07
CA GLY A 126 5.99 3.73 9.69
C GLY A 126 7.07 4.05 8.66
N ALA A 127 6.66 4.55 7.49
CA ALA A 127 7.56 4.83 6.36
C ALA A 127 8.57 5.95 6.63
N ASN A 128 8.24 6.89 7.51
CA ASN A 128 9.14 7.96 7.93
C ASN A 128 10.04 7.47 9.07
N THR A 129 11.13 6.82 8.73
CA THR A 129 12.06 6.13 9.63
C THR A 129 13.02 7.10 10.36
N LEU A 130 12.54 8.26 10.83
CA LEU A 130 13.38 9.32 11.38
C LEU A 130 14.13 8.90 12.63
N LEU A 131 13.50 8.14 13.52
CA LEU A 131 14.11 7.65 14.74
C LEU A 131 15.14 6.55 14.43
N ALA A 132 14.75 5.59 13.58
CA ALA A 132 15.64 4.50 13.17
C ALA A 132 16.84 5.01 12.35
N GLU A 133 16.67 6.01 11.47
CA GLU A 133 17.76 6.66 10.73
C GLU A 133 18.72 7.40 11.67
N LYS A 134 18.18 8.17 12.61
CA LYS A 134 18.97 8.92 13.61
C LYS A 134 19.88 7.99 14.41
N HIS A 135 19.40 6.79 14.74
CA HIS A 135 20.15 5.77 15.47
C HIS A 135 20.88 4.77 14.57
N GLN A 136 20.96 5.04 13.26
CA GLN A 136 21.68 4.22 12.27
C GLN A 136 21.18 2.75 12.20
N LEU A 137 19.95 2.49 12.64
CA LEU A 137 19.32 1.17 12.54
C LEU A 137 18.90 0.86 11.11
N VAL A 138 18.62 1.89 10.32
CA VAL A 138 18.29 1.81 8.90
C VAL A 138 19.08 2.85 8.11
N ALA A 139 19.42 2.55 6.87
CA ALA A 139 19.98 3.53 5.96
C ALA A 139 18.92 4.55 5.53
N LYS A 140 19.33 5.77 5.20
CA LYS A 140 18.43 6.77 4.63
C LYS A 140 17.80 6.24 3.33
N PRO A 141 16.46 6.29 3.19
CA PRO A 141 15.80 5.81 1.99
C PRO A 141 16.26 6.57 0.73
N SER A 142 16.44 5.83 -0.37
CA SER A 142 16.73 6.42 -1.66
C SER A 142 15.42 6.82 -2.38
N PRO A 143 15.38 7.89 -3.19
CA PRO A 143 14.22 8.19 -4.03
C PRO A 143 13.78 7.04 -4.95
N HIS A 144 14.71 6.15 -5.35
CA HIS A 144 14.40 4.97 -6.16
C HIS A 144 13.60 3.90 -5.40
N THR A 145 13.75 3.85 -4.08
CA THR A 145 13.12 2.84 -3.21
C THR A 145 11.88 3.35 -2.51
N MET A 146 11.45 4.57 -2.83
CA MET A 146 10.30 5.23 -2.20
C MET A 146 9.31 5.73 -3.24
N ALA A 147 8.05 5.69 -2.89
CA ALA A 147 6.98 6.39 -3.58
C ALA A 147 6.35 7.44 -2.67
N VAL A 148 5.65 8.38 -3.28
CA VAL A 148 4.76 9.31 -2.59
C VAL A 148 3.35 9.10 -3.11
N GLY A 149 2.42 8.93 -2.18
CA GLY A 149 0.99 8.85 -2.47
C GLY A 149 0.26 10.11 -2.04
N VAL A 150 -0.70 10.53 -2.87
CA VAL A 150 -1.73 11.52 -2.50
C VAL A 150 -3.08 10.85 -2.58
N LYS A 151 -3.93 11.14 -1.61
CA LYS A 151 -5.26 10.58 -1.51
C LYS A 151 -6.28 11.61 -1.05
N GLU A 152 -7.48 11.48 -1.58
CA GLU A 152 -8.66 12.20 -1.13
C GLU A 152 -9.74 11.23 -0.66
N ILE A 153 -10.47 11.62 0.37
CA ILE A 153 -11.73 10.98 0.76
C ILE A 153 -12.85 11.89 0.25
N LEU A 154 -13.66 11.34 -0.65
CA LEU A 154 -14.74 12.05 -1.33
C LEU A 154 -16.08 11.50 -0.85
N ALA A 155 -16.88 12.32 -0.17
CA ALA A 155 -18.23 11.96 0.29
C ALA A 155 -19.16 11.75 -0.89
N LEU A 156 -19.90 10.65 -0.86
CA LEU A 156 -20.98 10.33 -1.79
C LEU A 156 -22.04 9.48 -1.06
N PRO A 157 -23.34 9.67 -1.34
CA PRO A 157 -24.37 8.82 -0.79
C PRO A 157 -24.14 7.34 -1.09
N GLU A 158 -24.47 6.47 -0.15
CA GLU A 158 -24.29 5.00 -0.25
C GLU A 158 -24.92 4.44 -1.54
N GLN A 159 -26.18 4.79 -1.81
CA GLN A 159 -26.88 4.37 -3.03
C GLN A 159 -26.18 4.83 -4.30
N THR A 160 -25.65 6.06 -4.30
CA THR A 160 -24.90 6.59 -5.46
C THR A 160 -23.63 5.77 -5.74
N LEU A 161 -22.94 5.31 -4.70
CA LEU A 161 -21.77 4.45 -4.83
C LEU A 161 -22.18 3.07 -5.38
N GLU A 162 -23.23 2.48 -4.83
CA GLU A 162 -23.75 1.19 -5.28
C GLU A 162 -24.18 1.24 -6.75
N ASP A 163 -24.90 2.28 -7.17
CA ASP A 163 -25.32 2.48 -8.56
C ASP A 163 -24.12 2.67 -9.51
N ARG A 164 -23.16 3.53 -9.15
CA ARG A 164 -22.00 3.85 -10.02
C ARG A 164 -21.03 2.69 -10.19
N PHE A 165 -20.91 1.85 -9.16
CA PHE A 165 -20.01 0.70 -9.18
C PHE A 165 -20.72 -0.62 -9.43
N THR A 166 -22.07 -0.62 -9.59
CA THR A 166 -22.90 -1.83 -9.75
C THR A 166 -22.71 -2.82 -8.61
N LEU A 167 -22.72 -2.31 -7.37
CA LEU A 167 -22.52 -3.10 -6.15
C LEU A 167 -23.86 -3.47 -5.50
N LEU A 168 -23.90 -4.63 -4.88
CA LEU A 168 -24.93 -4.95 -3.92
C LEU A 168 -24.69 -4.23 -2.58
N PRO A 169 -25.71 -4.04 -1.74
CA PRO A 169 -25.56 -3.36 -0.44
C PRO A 169 -24.39 -3.89 0.37
N GLN A 170 -23.59 -2.99 0.94
CA GLN A 170 -22.39 -3.27 1.74
C GLN A 170 -21.21 -3.93 1.02
N GLN A 171 -21.36 -4.27 -0.25
CA GLN A 171 -20.25 -4.74 -1.09
C GLN A 171 -19.41 -3.57 -1.58
N GLY A 172 -18.14 -3.84 -1.87
CA GLY A 172 -17.17 -2.85 -2.26
C GLY A 172 -16.36 -3.21 -3.48
N CYS A 173 -15.84 -2.16 -4.12
CA CYS A 173 -14.94 -2.23 -5.26
C CYS A 173 -13.54 -1.72 -4.88
N ALA A 174 -12.51 -2.45 -5.32
CA ALA A 174 -11.13 -1.98 -5.38
C ALA A 174 -10.74 -1.83 -6.85
N TRP A 175 -10.34 -0.63 -7.25
CA TRP A 175 -10.05 -0.29 -8.64
C TRP A 175 -8.65 0.31 -8.76
N MET A 176 -7.79 -0.34 -9.53
CA MET A 176 -6.41 0.07 -9.78
C MET A 176 -6.25 0.59 -11.20
N PHE A 177 -5.39 1.60 -11.38
CA PHE A 177 -5.15 2.26 -12.65
C PHE A 177 -3.66 2.36 -12.96
N ALA A 178 -3.30 2.17 -14.23
CA ALA A 178 -1.98 2.47 -14.76
C ALA A 178 -2.13 3.31 -16.03
N GLY A 179 -1.20 4.21 -16.29
CA GLY A 179 -1.18 5.04 -17.49
C GLY A 179 -1.37 6.53 -17.22
N ALA A 180 -2.31 7.17 -17.88
CA ALA A 180 -2.54 8.62 -17.82
C ALA A 180 -2.79 9.16 -16.41
N CYS A 181 -3.24 8.31 -15.46
CA CYS A 181 -3.41 8.70 -14.06
C CYS A 181 -2.16 9.26 -13.38
N THR A 182 -0.97 8.92 -13.90
CA THR A 182 0.33 9.41 -13.41
C THR A 182 1.15 10.06 -14.52
N HIS A 183 0.57 10.39 -15.67
CA HIS A 183 1.25 10.94 -16.85
C HIS A 183 2.45 10.10 -17.32
N GLY A 184 2.34 8.77 -17.21
CA GLY A 184 3.42 7.85 -17.59
C GLY A 184 4.55 7.73 -16.55
N ILE A 185 4.47 8.44 -15.42
CA ILE A 185 5.38 8.25 -14.29
C ILE A 185 5.15 6.86 -13.69
N VAL A 186 6.21 6.19 -13.27
CA VAL A 186 6.12 4.89 -12.57
C VAL A 186 5.26 5.04 -11.32
N GLY A 187 4.15 4.31 -11.30
CA GLY A 187 3.15 4.45 -10.25
C GLY A 187 1.76 4.02 -10.72
N GLY A 188 0.72 4.59 -10.14
CA GLY A 188 -0.65 4.26 -10.53
C GLY A 188 -1.69 5.04 -9.74
N GLY A 189 -2.95 4.94 -10.20
CA GLY A 189 -4.11 5.45 -9.48
C GLY A 189 -4.86 4.33 -8.78
N PHE A 190 -5.71 4.70 -7.84
CA PHE A 190 -6.62 3.75 -7.20
C PHE A 190 -7.91 4.41 -6.74
N ILE A 191 -8.98 3.60 -6.67
CA ILE A 191 -10.25 3.93 -6.04
C ILE A 191 -10.64 2.78 -5.12
N TYR A 192 -11.05 3.10 -3.88
CA TYR A 192 -11.73 2.15 -3.00
C TYR A 192 -13.07 2.73 -2.57
N THR A 193 -14.15 1.97 -2.71
CA THR A 193 -15.46 2.39 -2.20
C THR A 193 -15.50 2.17 -0.69
N ASN A 194 -15.93 3.18 0.06
CA ASN A 194 -16.26 3.11 1.48
C ASN A 194 -17.80 3.10 1.64
N ARG A 195 -18.32 3.11 2.86
CA ARG A 195 -19.76 3.06 3.09
C ARG A 195 -20.49 4.23 2.42
N ASN A 196 -20.07 5.46 2.72
CA ASN A 196 -20.66 6.71 2.21
C ASN A 196 -19.60 7.69 1.66
N SER A 197 -18.50 7.16 1.21
CA SER A 197 -17.41 7.92 0.57
C SER A 197 -16.62 7.01 -0.35
N LEU A 198 -15.73 7.57 -1.14
CA LEU A 198 -14.70 6.82 -1.84
C LEU A 198 -13.32 7.40 -1.53
N SER A 199 -12.34 6.52 -1.54
CA SER A 199 -10.92 6.88 -1.46
C SER A 199 -10.38 6.92 -2.87
N LEU A 200 -9.95 8.09 -3.32
CA LEU A 200 -9.34 8.32 -4.64
C LEU A 200 -7.89 8.74 -4.43
N GLY A 201 -6.94 8.15 -5.14
CA GLY A 201 -5.54 8.55 -4.98
C GLY A 201 -4.64 8.16 -6.12
N VAL A 202 -3.46 8.76 -6.11
CA VAL A 202 -2.34 8.44 -6.99
C VAL A 202 -1.09 8.18 -6.18
N VAL A 203 -0.25 7.28 -6.68
CA VAL A 203 1.06 6.95 -6.11
C VAL A 203 2.08 7.09 -7.22
N CYS A 204 3.18 7.81 -6.96
CA CYS A 204 4.27 8.00 -7.90
C CYS A 204 5.60 7.64 -7.25
N ASN A 205 6.44 6.88 -7.94
CA ASN A 205 7.83 6.65 -7.52
C ASN A 205 8.58 7.99 -7.47
N LEU A 206 9.31 8.25 -6.38
CA LEU A 206 9.94 9.54 -6.16
C LEU A 206 11.05 9.86 -7.18
N SER A 207 11.83 8.88 -7.61
CA SER A 207 12.85 9.14 -8.62
C SER A 207 12.24 9.52 -9.96
N SER A 208 11.20 8.79 -10.39
CA SER A 208 10.49 9.07 -11.63
C SER A 208 9.75 10.40 -11.59
N LEU A 209 9.21 10.79 -10.44
CA LEU A 209 8.55 12.08 -10.24
C LEU A 209 9.55 13.25 -10.31
N ASN A 210 10.73 13.11 -9.68
CA ASN A 210 11.78 14.12 -9.71
C ASN A 210 12.32 14.40 -11.13
N ASP A 211 12.24 13.43 -12.03
CA ASP A 211 12.66 13.57 -13.43
C ASP A 211 11.63 14.38 -14.26
N THR A 212 10.49 14.73 -13.69
CA THR A 212 9.43 15.48 -14.34
C THR A 212 9.31 16.89 -13.77
N LYS A 213 8.62 17.79 -14.51
CA LYS A 213 8.26 19.13 -14.03
C LYS A 213 6.88 19.18 -13.38
N GLN A 214 6.19 18.04 -13.27
CA GLN A 214 4.83 17.98 -12.75
C GLN A 214 4.82 17.89 -11.23
N SER A 215 3.87 18.56 -10.61
CA SER A 215 3.63 18.42 -9.18
C SER A 215 2.62 17.32 -8.90
N LEU A 216 2.77 16.64 -7.79
CA LEU A 216 1.84 15.60 -7.39
C LEU A 216 0.38 16.08 -7.21
N PRO A 217 0.12 17.29 -6.66
CA PRO A 217 -1.23 17.87 -6.66
C PRO A 217 -1.81 18.02 -8.07
N GLN A 218 -1.02 18.47 -9.06
CA GLN A 218 -1.48 18.59 -10.44
C GLN A 218 -1.85 17.23 -11.03
N ILE A 219 -1.02 16.21 -10.83
CA ILE A 219 -1.30 14.83 -11.27
C ILE A 219 -2.63 14.34 -10.66
N MET A 220 -2.88 14.64 -9.38
CA MET A 220 -4.13 14.26 -8.73
C MET A 220 -5.35 15.00 -9.31
N ASP A 221 -5.21 16.30 -9.61
CA ASP A 221 -6.27 17.09 -10.24
C ASP A 221 -6.56 16.58 -11.65
N ASP A 222 -5.55 16.29 -12.46
CA ASP A 222 -5.72 15.74 -13.81
C ASP A 222 -6.37 14.35 -13.76
N PHE A 223 -6.00 13.50 -12.81
CA PHE A 223 -6.67 12.21 -12.61
C PHE A 223 -8.15 12.36 -12.26
N ARG A 224 -8.50 13.34 -11.40
CA ARG A 224 -9.91 13.66 -11.09
C ARG A 224 -10.70 14.13 -12.31
N GLN A 225 -10.07 14.89 -13.20
CA GLN A 225 -10.68 15.46 -14.40
C GLN A 225 -10.72 14.47 -15.57
N HIS A 226 -10.04 13.34 -15.47
CA HIS A 226 -10.03 12.34 -16.52
C HIS A 226 -11.45 11.90 -16.90
N PRO A 227 -11.82 11.81 -18.20
CA PRO A 227 -13.19 11.55 -18.66
C PRO A 227 -13.85 10.31 -18.07
N VAL A 228 -13.05 9.29 -17.72
CA VAL A 228 -13.53 8.04 -17.08
C VAL A 228 -13.77 8.25 -15.58
N ILE A 229 -13.02 9.13 -14.91
CA ILE A 229 -13.07 9.32 -13.46
C ILE A 229 -14.07 10.42 -13.06
N ALA A 230 -14.10 11.53 -13.77
CA ALA A 230 -14.94 12.67 -13.45
C ALA A 230 -16.43 12.33 -13.25
N PRO A 231 -17.07 11.46 -14.06
CA PRO A 231 -18.45 11.05 -13.84
C PRO A 231 -18.64 10.23 -12.56
N ILE A 232 -17.63 9.45 -12.17
CA ILE A 232 -17.68 8.59 -10.98
C ILE A 232 -17.65 9.41 -9.69
N ILE A 233 -16.90 10.51 -9.69
CA ILE A 233 -16.77 11.39 -8.52
C ILE A 233 -17.69 12.62 -8.60
N LYS A 234 -18.52 12.73 -9.63
CA LYS A 234 -19.44 13.87 -9.80
C LYS A 234 -20.32 14.08 -8.56
N ASN A 235 -20.47 15.35 -8.14
CA ASN A 235 -21.23 15.76 -6.97
C ASN A 235 -20.69 15.20 -5.64
N SER A 236 -19.42 14.78 -5.58
CA SER A 236 -18.77 14.45 -4.32
C SER A 236 -18.23 15.68 -3.62
N GLU A 237 -18.16 15.63 -2.30
CA GLU A 237 -17.50 16.61 -1.44
C GLU A 237 -16.18 16.03 -0.92
N ARG A 238 -15.11 16.82 -0.98
CA ARG A 238 -13.82 16.40 -0.43
C ARG A 238 -13.79 16.58 1.07
N LEU A 239 -13.74 15.46 1.81
CA LEU A 239 -13.68 15.44 3.27
C LEU A 239 -12.25 15.48 3.79
N GLU A 240 -11.31 14.85 3.09
CA GLU A 240 -9.91 14.71 3.51
C GLU A 240 -8.98 14.74 2.31
N TYR A 241 -7.80 15.34 2.50
CA TYR A 241 -6.66 15.30 1.59
C TYR A 241 -5.43 14.95 2.39
N SER A 242 -4.71 13.92 1.97
CA SER A 242 -3.50 13.46 2.66
C SER A 242 -2.42 13.03 1.68
N ALA A 243 -1.16 13.19 2.10
CA ALA A 243 0.01 12.72 1.37
C ALA A 243 0.93 11.93 2.30
N HIS A 244 1.51 10.84 1.79
CA HIS A 244 2.37 9.97 2.58
C HIS A 244 3.47 9.33 1.73
N LEU A 245 4.63 9.11 2.35
CA LEU A 245 5.70 8.30 1.77
C LEU A 245 5.38 6.81 1.93
N ILE A 246 5.75 6.02 0.93
CA ILE A 246 5.54 4.57 0.88
C ILE A 246 6.88 3.92 0.53
N PRO A 247 7.40 2.98 1.34
CA PRO A 247 8.57 2.19 0.95
C PRO A 247 8.16 1.18 -0.14
N GLU A 248 8.90 1.14 -1.24
CA GLU A 248 8.61 0.22 -2.36
C GLU A 248 9.66 -0.89 -2.51
N ASP A 249 10.90 -0.64 -2.11
CA ASP A 249 11.98 -1.59 -2.27
C ASP A 249 12.85 -1.70 -1.02
N ILE A 250 12.75 -2.85 -0.35
CA ILE A 250 13.57 -3.17 0.82
C ILE A 250 14.87 -3.90 0.47
N THR A 251 15.01 -4.41 -0.77
CA THR A 251 16.19 -5.21 -1.16
C THR A 251 17.45 -4.37 -1.23
N HIS A 252 17.29 -3.08 -1.54
CA HIS A 252 18.38 -2.12 -1.62
C HIS A 252 18.63 -1.34 -0.32
N SER A 253 17.89 -1.65 0.73
CA SER A 253 18.06 -1.04 2.05
C SER A 253 18.28 -2.16 3.08
N PRO A 254 19.51 -2.67 3.23
CA PRO A 254 19.79 -3.68 4.24
C PRO A 254 19.48 -3.10 5.61
N ARG A 255 18.50 -3.70 6.27
CA ARG A 255 18.05 -3.31 7.59
C ARG A 255 18.28 -4.46 8.52
N SER A 256 18.96 -4.21 9.62
CA SER A 256 18.88 -5.12 10.74
C SER A 256 17.53 -4.90 11.41
N VAL A 257 16.55 -5.78 11.13
CA VAL A 257 15.20 -5.66 11.69
C VAL A 257 15.13 -5.99 13.17
N TYR A 258 16.24 -6.40 13.77
CA TYR A 258 16.44 -6.56 15.21
C TYR A 258 17.89 -6.32 15.58
N GLY A 259 18.12 -6.01 16.85
CA GLY A 259 19.45 -5.86 17.44
C GLY A 259 19.39 -5.86 18.95
N ALA A 260 20.46 -5.41 19.57
CA ALA A 260 20.55 -5.33 21.04
C ALA A 260 19.46 -4.38 21.56
N GLY A 261 18.41 -4.95 22.16
CA GLY A 261 17.32 -4.21 22.79
C GLY A 261 16.25 -3.67 21.86
N TYR A 262 16.27 -3.93 20.54
CA TYR A 262 15.23 -3.39 19.65
C TYR A 262 14.74 -4.34 18.57
N LEU A 263 13.52 -4.07 18.09
CA LEU A 263 12.89 -4.68 16.91
C LEU A 263 12.30 -3.59 16.00
N LEU A 264 12.37 -3.79 14.67
CA LEU A 264 11.64 -2.99 13.68
C LEU A 264 10.46 -3.79 13.15
N ILE A 265 9.28 -3.14 13.01
CA ILE A 265 8.07 -3.77 12.46
C ILE A 265 7.39 -2.88 11.41
N GLY A 266 6.51 -3.47 10.60
CA GLY A 266 5.73 -2.76 9.58
C GLY A 266 6.59 -2.00 8.58
N ASP A 267 6.13 -0.83 8.15
CA ASP A 267 6.83 -0.02 7.16
C ASP A 267 8.20 0.48 7.66
N ALA A 268 8.40 0.62 8.98
CA ALA A 268 9.70 0.96 9.55
C ALA A 268 10.76 -0.15 9.27
N ALA A 269 10.32 -1.40 9.17
CA ALA A 269 11.13 -2.51 8.69
C ALA A 269 11.10 -2.66 7.16
N GLY A 270 10.34 -1.83 6.44
CA GLY A 270 10.16 -1.89 5.00
C GLY A 270 9.17 -2.95 4.52
N TYR A 271 8.30 -3.46 5.39
CA TYR A 271 7.35 -4.51 5.02
C TYR A 271 6.13 -3.94 4.30
N CYS A 272 6.32 -3.61 3.04
CA CYS A 272 5.29 -3.18 2.11
C CYS A 272 5.51 -3.85 0.75
N VAL A 273 4.43 -4.20 0.05
CA VAL A 273 4.47 -4.83 -1.28
C VAL A 273 3.47 -4.12 -2.19
N ASN A 274 3.97 -3.65 -3.33
CA ASN A 274 3.18 -3.10 -4.41
C ASN A 274 3.43 -3.92 -5.68
N THR A 275 2.45 -4.74 -6.08
CA THR A 275 2.54 -5.57 -7.30
C THR A 275 1.96 -4.87 -8.53
N GLY A 276 1.41 -3.66 -8.38
CA GLY A 276 0.64 -2.95 -9.41
C GLY A 276 -0.85 -3.34 -9.44
N TYR A 277 -1.22 -4.54 -9.01
CA TYR A 277 -2.62 -5.01 -8.88
C TYR A 277 -3.03 -5.23 -7.41
N THR A 278 -2.09 -5.34 -6.49
CA THR A 278 -2.33 -5.31 -5.04
C THR A 278 -1.29 -4.43 -4.34
N VAL A 279 -1.75 -3.64 -3.38
CA VAL A 279 -0.88 -2.88 -2.46
C VAL A 279 -1.12 -3.40 -1.06
N ARG A 280 -0.06 -3.86 -0.40
CA ARG A 280 -0.12 -4.51 0.90
C ARG A 280 0.87 -3.87 1.86
N GLY A 281 0.42 -3.55 3.06
CA GLY A 281 1.23 -2.97 4.13
C GLY A 281 0.61 -3.26 5.49
N MET A 282 -0.69 -2.96 5.71
CA MET A 282 -1.36 -3.14 6.99
C MET A 282 -1.33 -4.60 7.47
N ASP A 283 -1.60 -5.56 6.59
CA ASP A 283 -1.56 -6.98 6.90
C ASP A 283 -0.12 -7.46 7.20
N LEU A 284 0.89 -6.90 6.51
CA LEU A 284 2.31 -7.21 6.77
C LEU A 284 2.79 -6.58 8.07
N ALA A 285 2.30 -5.39 8.41
CA ALA A 285 2.56 -4.77 9.70
C ALA A 285 2.03 -5.64 10.86
N VAL A 286 0.80 -6.18 10.72
CA VAL A 286 0.22 -7.10 11.72
C VAL A 286 1.04 -8.38 11.84
N LEU A 287 1.46 -9.00 10.72
CA LEU A 287 2.30 -10.21 10.75
C LEU A 287 3.65 -9.97 11.44
N SER A 288 4.30 -8.84 11.12
CA SER A 288 5.59 -8.50 11.75
C SER A 288 5.44 -8.19 13.24
N ALA A 289 4.36 -7.52 13.64
CA ALA A 289 4.04 -7.27 15.05
C ALA A 289 3.77 -8.57 15.81
N GLN A 290 3.06 -9.52 15.21
CA GLN A 290 2.82 -10.84 15.79
C GLN A 290 4.13 -11.60 16.02
N ALA A 291 5.03 -11.63 15.03
CA ALA A 291 6.34 -12.26 15.16
C ALA A 291 7.21 -11.57 16.24
N ALA A 292 7.17 -10.25 16.32
CA ALA A 292 7.86 -9.47 17.34
C ALA A 292 7.34 -9.81 18.74
N ALA A 293 6.02 -9.85 18.93
CA ALA A 293 5.39 -10.20 20.19
C ALA A 293 5.76 -11.61 20.64
N GLN A 294 5.71 -12.61 19.75
CA GLN A 294 6.11 -13.99 20.04
C GLN A 294 7.58 -14.08 20.49
N THR A 295 8.46 -13.32 19.83
CA THR A 295 9.88 -13.26 20.18
C THR A 295 10.09 -12.67 21.58
N ILE A 296 9.45 -11.55 21.88
CA ILE A 296 9.51 -10.88 23.18
C ILE A 296 8.93 -11.79 24.28
N ILE A 297 7.79 -12.43 24.06
CA ILE A 297 7.18 -13.36 25.02
C ILE A 297 8.13 -14.52 25.32
N SER A 298 8.75 -15.10 24.28
CA SER A 298 9.72 -16.19 24.45
C SER A 298 10.96 -15.77 25.25
N ALA A 299 11.50 -14.58 24.98
CA ALA A 299 12.63 -14.01 25.72
C ALA A 299 12.25 -13.75 27.18
N TRP A 300 11.05 -13.18 27.41
CA TRP A 300 10.52 -12.92 28.75
C TRP A 300 10.34 -14.20 29.58
N GLN A 301 9.76 -15.25 28.98
CA GLN A 301 9.57 -16.54 29.64
C GLN A 301 10.90 -17.20 30.02
N LYS A 302 11.95 -17.00 29.24
CA LYS A 302 13.31 -17.49 29.51
C LYS A 302 14.10 -16.59 30.47
N GLN A 303 13.55 -15.42 30.84
CA GLN A 303 14.26 -14.37 31.58
C GLN A 303 15.57 -13.96 30.89
N ASP A 304 15.60 -14.00 29.54
CA ASP A 304 16.75 -13.64 28.73
C ASP A 304 16.62 -12.19 28.26
N PHE A 305 17.34 -11.29 28.90
CA PHE A 305 17.43 -9.87 28.58
C PHE A 305 18.77 -9.51 27.92
N SER A 306 19.51 -10.49 27.45
CA SER A 306 20.80 -10.28 26.77
C SER A 306 20.63 -9.55 25.43
N SER A 307 21.72 -9.04 24.91
CA SER A 307 21.75 -8.40 23.58
C SER A 307 21.34 -9.33 22.43
N SER A 308 21.40 -10.64 22.64
CA SER A 308 21.00 -11.67 21.67
C SER A 308 19.58 -12.20 21.87
N SER A 309 18.87 -11.76 22.91
CA SER A 309 17.53 -12.27 23.29
C SER A 309 16.49 -12.18 22.16
N LEU A 310 16.62 -11.17 21.28
CA LEU A 310 15.72 -10.94 20.14
C LEU A 310 16.15 -11.65 18.85
N SER A 311 17.20 -12.46 18.85
CA SER A 311 17.70 -13.17 17.66
C SER A 311 16.69 -14.15 17.04
N GLY A 312 15.72 -14.62 17.83
CA GLY A 312 14.61 -15.44 17.37
C GLY A 312 13.62 -14.75 16.41
N TYR A 313 13.64 -13.42 16.29
CA TYR A 313 12.69 -12.66 15.49
C TYR A 313 12.70 -13.06 14.01
N HIS A 314 13.88 -13.27 13.43
CA HIS A 314 13.96 -13.69 12.03
C HIS A 314 13.34 -15.08 11.80
N ALA A 315 13.49 -16.02 12.75
CA ALA A 315 12.84 -17.33 12.69
C ALA A 315 11.31 -17.18 12.80
N ALA A 316 10.82 -16.38 13.75
CA ALA A 316 9.40 -16.08 13.90
C ALA A 316 8.79 -15.44 12.65
N LEU A 317 9.50 -14.53 11.97
CA LEU A 317 9.08 -13.96 10.69
C LEU A 317 8.98 -15.02 9.59
N LYS A 318 9.87 -16.01 9.55
CA LYS A 318 9.83 -17.12 8.57
C LYS A 318 8.61 -18.02 8.75
N GLU A 319 8.10 -18.16 9.97
CA GLU A 319 6.89 -18.95 10.25
C GLU A 319 5.63 -18.24 9.73
N THR A 320 5.71 -16.93 9.49
CA THR A 320 4.68 -16.17 8.79
C THR A 320 4.88 -16.24 7.27
N SER A 321 3.87 -15.84 6.50
CA SER A 321 4.01 -15.71 5.04
C SER A 321 4.80 -14.46 4.61
N LEU A 322 5.22 -13.60 5.55
CA LEU A 322 5.78 -12.28 5.27
C LEU A 322 7.08 -12.38 4.47
N LEU A 323 8.09 -13.10 4.97
CA LEU A 323 9.39 -13.15 4.29
C LEU A 323 9.31 -13.85 2.93
N SER A 324 8.48 -14.90 2.81
CA SER A 324 8.27 -15.59 1.53
C SER A 324 7.59 -14.69 0.50
N LEU A 325 6.64 -13.86 0.93
CA LEU A 325 5.99 -12.86 0.10
C LEU A 325 6.97 -11.77 -0.36
N MET A 326 7.72 -11.19 0.58
CA MET A 326 8.75 -10.19 0.26
C MET A 326 9.80 -10.74 -0.71
N HIS A 327 10.25 -11.98 -0.51
CA HIS A 327 11.20 -12.62 -1.41
C HIS A 327 10.62 -12.84 -2.81
N ARG A 328 9.36 -13.28 -2.92
CA ARG A 328 8.68 -13.52 -4.20
C ARG A 328 8.62 -12.25 -5.04
N TYR A 329 8.25 -11.14 -4.46
CA TYR A 329 7.99 -9.89 -5.17
C TYR A 329 9.14 -8.88 -5.16
N ARG A 330 10.34 -9.28 -4.68
CA ARG A 330 11.51 -8.39 -4.53
C ARG A 330 11.97 -7.70 -5.83
N HIS A 331 11.66 -8.28 -7.00
CA HIS A 331 12.10 -7.75 -8.29
C HIS A 331 11.07 -6.83 -8.95
N ILE A 332 9.87 -6.71 -8.40
CA ILE A 332 8.81 -5.89 -9.01
C ILE A 332 9.17 -4.41 -9.07
N PRO A 333 9.67 -3.75 -7.99
CA PRO A 333 10.00 -2.32 -8.06
C PRO A 333 11.05 -2.02 -9.14
N GLU A 334 12.10 -2.81 -9.20
CA GLU A 334 13.13 -2.68 -10.23
C GLU A 334 12.57 -2.93 -11.65
N MET A 335 11.69 -3.93 -11.78
CA MET A 335 11.01 -4.23 -13.05
C MET A 335 10.16 -3.05 -13.51
N GLN A 336 9.37 -2.45 -12.63
CA GLN A 336 8.53 -1.29 -12.93
C GLN A 336 9.36 -0.11 -13.42
N LEU A 337 10.46 0.22 -12.75
CA LEU A 337 11.40 1.28 -13.16
C LEU A 337 12.05 1.00 -14.52
N LYS A 338 12.33 -0.27 -14.83
CA LYS A 338 12.92 -0.70 -16.13
C LYS A 338 11.91 -0.88 -17.26
N MET A 339 10.62 -0.75 -16.96
CA MET A 339 9.53 -0.93 -17.94
C MET A 339 8.57 0.28 -17.98
N PRO A 340 9.07 1.51 -18.26
CA PRO A 340 8.22 2.71 -18.27
C PRO A 340 7.05 2.60 -19.27
N ARG A 341 7.19 1.76 -20.31
CA ARG A 341 6.13 1.49 -21.27
C ARG A 341 4.84 0.92 -20.67
N LEU A 342 4.89 0.34 -19.46
CA LEU A 342 3.71 -0.09 -18.72
C LEU A 342 2.82 1.09 -18.33
N PHE A 343 3.41 2.26 -18.13
CA PHE A 343 2.73 3.44 -17.60
C PHE A 343 2.42 4.50 -18.66
N ASP A 344 2.96 4.33 -19.89
CA ASP A 344 2.78 5.27 -20.99
C ASP A 344 2.30 4.55 -22.28
N HIS A 345 3.16 3.74 -22.86
CA HIS A 345 2.93 3.17 -24.18
C HIS A 345 1.81 2.12 -24.24
N TYR A 346 1.77 1.17 -23.28
CA TYR A 346 0.80 0.08 -23.32
C TYR A 346 -0.64 0.51 -23.04
N PRO A 347 -0.93 1.45 -22.13
CA PRO A 347 -2.25 2.02 -21.98
C PRO A 347 -2.78 2.64 -23.29
N GLN A 348 -1.97 3.46 -23.96
CA GLN A 348 -2.34 4.07 -25.22
C GLN A 348 -2.47 3.04 -26.36
N LEU A 349 -1.61 2.02 -26.38
CA LEU A 349 -1.68 0.93 -27.34
C LEU A 349 -3.00 0.14 -27.21
N ALA A 350 -3.39 -0.17 -25.98
CA ALA A 350 -4.64 -0.87 -25.67
C ALA A 350 -5.88 -0.04 -26.08
N ALA A 351 -5.88 1.24 -25.75
CA ALA A 351 -6.95 2.15 -26.14
C ALA A 351 -7.11 2.24 -27.66
N ASN A 352 -6.00 2.45 -28.38
CA ASN A 352 -6.01 2.53 -29.85
C ASN A 352 -6.46 1.20 -30.50
N PHE A 353 -6.05 0.06 -29.92
CA PHE A 353 -6.51 -1.25 -30.38
C PHE A 353 -8.03 -1.42 -30.23
N MET A 354 -8.58 -1.04 -29.05
CA MET A 354 -10.02 -1.10 -28.82
C MET A 354 -10.78 -0.11 -29.69
N HIS A 355 -10.23 1.08 -29.92
CA HIS A 355 -10.80 2.06 -30.85
C HIS A 355 -10.93 1.46 -32.26
N ASP A 356 -9.85 0.93 -32.83
CA ASP A 356 -9.87 0.31 -34.16
C ASP A 356 -10.79 -0.92 -34.23
N LEU A 357 -10.93 -1.66 -33.13
CA LEU A 357 -11.79 -2.85 -33.07
C LEU A 357 -13.28 -2.52 -33.11
N PHE A 358 -13.69 -1.42 -32.44
CA PHE A 358 -15.09 -1.04 -32.27
C PHE A 358 -15.54 0.11 -33.19
N THR A 359 -14.61 0.71 -33.94
CA THR A 359 -14.97 1.75 -34.94
C THR A 359 -15.32 1.07 -36.25
N LEU A 360 -16.58 1.11 -36.62
CA LEU A 360 -17.09 0.58 -37.87
C LEU A 360 -17.28 1.72 -38.89
N ASN A 361 -16.92 1.44 -40.14
CA ASN A 361 -17.13 2.33 -41.28
C ASN A 361 -17.72 1.52 -42.46
N GLU A 362 -17.85 2.14 -43.60
CA GLU A 362 -18.41 1.52 -44.81
C GLU A 362 -17.57 0.35 -45.36
N THR A 363 -16.30 0.25 -44.95
CA THR A 363 -15.42 -0.86 -45.37
C THR A 363 -15.46 -2.01 -44.35
N PRO A 364 -15.41 -3.28 -44.77
CA PRO A 364 -15.33 -4.39 -43.86
C PRO A 364 -14.15 -4.27 -42.90
N PRO A 365 -14.34 -4.49 -41.58
CA PRO A 365 -13.25 -4.41 -40.63
C PRO A 365 -12.16 -5.46 -40.94
N PRO A 366 -10.88 -5.15 -40.69
CA PRO A 366 -9.80 -6.11 -40.90
C PRO A 366 -9.97 -7.33 -39.97
N PRO A 367 -9.56 -8.54 -40.39
CA PRO A 367 -9.57 -9.70 -39.49
C PRO A 367 -8.83 -9.43 -38.19
N LEU A 368 -9.36 -9.91 -37.06
CA LEU A 368 -8.80 -9.67 -35.73
C LEU A 368 -7.29 -10.01 -35.66
N ARG A 369 -6.88 -11.12 -36.30
CA ARG A 369 -5.46 -11.49 -36.38
C ARG A 369 -4.57 -10.42 -37.06
N SER A 370 -5.12 -9.75 -38.06
CA SER A 370 -4.41 -8.67 -38.76
C SER A 370 -4.28 -7.44 -37.88
N LEU A 371 -5.34 -7.11 -37.13
CA LEU A 371 -5.34 -6.02 -36.17
C LEU A 371 -4.34 -6.29 -35.05
N LEU A 372 -4.37 -7.47 -34.44
CA LEU A 372 -3.38 -7.88 -33.43
C LEU A 372 -1.94 -7.76 -33.95
N TRP A 373 -1.69 -8.23 -35.17
CA TRP A 373 -0.37 -8.15 -35.79
C TRP A 373 0.08 -6.71 -36.07
N LYS A 374 -0.84 -5.84 -36.51
CA LYS A 374 -0.62 -4.39 -36.69
C LYS A 374 -0.11 -3.78 -35.39
N TYR A 375 -0.80 -4.04 -34.27
CA TYR A 375 -0.46 -3.45 -32.96
C TYR A 375 0.79 -4.06 -32.33
N ALA A 376 1.03 -5.36 -32.53
CA ALA A 376 2.29 -6.00 -32.12
C ALA A 376 3.51 -5.40 -32.86
N LYS A 377 3.39 -5.18 -34.18
CA LYS A 377 4.44 -4.48 -34.97
C LYS A 377 4.62 -3.04 -34.50
N ARG A 378 3.53 -2.29 -34.26
CA ARG A 378 3.58 -0.90 -33.80
C ARG A 378 4.25 -0.77 -32.44
N SER A 379 4.05 -1.74 -31.56
CA SER A 379 4.71 -1.81 -30.27
C SER A 379 6.21 -2.18 -30.39
N GLY A 380 6.65 -2.74 -31.52
CA GLY A 380 7.97 -3.34 -31.69
C GLY A 380 8.04 -4.73 -31.07
N ILE A 381 7.93 -5.77 -31.92
CA ILE A 381 7.80 -7.17 -31.49
C ILE A 381 8.93 -7.58 -30.52
N THR A 382 10.17 -7.22 -30.82
CA THR A 382 11.33 -7.53 -29.98
C THR A 382 11.26 -6.86 -28.60
N LYS A 383 10.78 -5.59 -28.55
CA LYS A 383 10.57 -4.86 -27.30
C LYS A 383 9.44 -5.49 -26.50
N LEU A 384 8.33 -5.83 -27.16
CA LEU A 384 7.18 -6.49 -26.52
C LEU A 384 7.59 -7.84 -25.90
N LEU A 385 8.32 -8.68 -26.64
CA LEU A 385 8.83 -9.96 -26.15
C LEU A 385 9.80 -9.77 -24.97
N LYS A 386 10.68 -8.78 -25.04
CA LYS A 386 11.59 -8.45 -23.93
C LYS A 386 10.82 -8.04 -22.67
N ASP A 387 9.80 -7.21 -22.83
CA ASP A 387 8.97 -6.74 -21.72
C ASP A 387 8.13 -7.89 -21.12
N LEU A 388 7.55 -8.77 -21.94
CA LEU A 388 6.85 -9.97 -21.49
C LEU A 388 7.76 -10.91 -20.69
N VAL A 389 8.98 -11.17 -21.19
CA VAL A 389 9.96 -12.02 -20.49
C VAL A 389 10.38 -11.36 -19.16
N ARG A 390 10.60 -10.05 -19.16
CA ARG A 390 10.97 -9.32 -17.94
C ARG A 390 9.85 -9.33 -16.91
N GLY A 391 8.63 -9.01 -17.33
CA GLY A 391 7.45 -9.08 -16.46
C GLY A 391 7.23 -10.48 -15.88
N GLY A 392 7.24 -11.52 -16.72
CA GLY A 392 7.04 -12.91 -16.29
C GLY A 392 8.12 -13.47 -15.36
N LYS A 393 9.35 -12.91 -15.38
CA LYS A 393 10.42 -13.30 -14.42
C LYS A 393 10.33 -12.59 -13.08
N SER A 394 9.59 -11.49 -13.00
CA SER A 394 9.47 -10.66 -11.78
C SER A 394 8.20 -10.96 -10.98
N LEU A 395 7.25 -11.66 -11.57
CA LEU A 395 6.00 -12.16 -10.97
C LEU A 395 6.17 -13.60 -10.49
#